data_d6c6e25c4fdcff005f49744c097aaed9
#
_entry.id   d6c6e25c4fdcff005f49744c097aaed9
#
_cell.length_a   1.000
_cell.length_b   1.000
_cell.length_c   1.000
_cell.angle_alpha   90.00
_cell.angle_beta   90.00
_cell.angle_gamma   90.00
#
_symmetry.space_group_name_H-M   'P 1'
#
loop_
_entity.id
_entity.type
_entity.pdbx_description
1 polymer ?
#
loop_
_entity_poly.entity_id
_entity_poly.type
_entity_poly.pdbx_seq_one_letter_code
_entity_poly.pdbx_strand_id
1 'polypeptide(L)'
;GWYQSQNGPGSGAENIYKNLVTLPQGIFPEWYNDQGYTDQYGNVINAEDGKIVAGNAFRENPWAMLNRSGYFQDKQLYGSFRTKLSQDLSFITEGLKASVALSMDSRTISSIRRTITFAYYEKDATNENVLRRTREDDSMINKVDNTSSFRRTGIVAQLDYNRTFGKHGVSALAFYEQYESNDEMVLPTRFQSANGWFGYNYDKRYGIDVIGAYQGSHKFGPGHKFGFFPTVSAGWT
;
A
#
# COMPACT_ATOMS: atom_id res chain seq x y z
N GLY A 1 -8.21 -3.94 11.97
CA GLY A 1 -6.99 -3.33 11.44
C GLY A 1 -5.82 -4.32 11.50
N TRP A 2 -4.77 -4.06 10.76
CA TRP A 2 -3.53 -4.81 10.82
C TRP A 2 -2.34 -3.86 10.68
N TYR A 3 -1.19 -4.31 11.18
CA TYR A 3 0.08 -3.62 11.09
C TYR A 3 1.13 -4.57 10.50
N GLN A 4 1.92 -4.07 9.57
CA GLN A 4 3.04 -4.78 8.99
C GLN A 4 4.28 -3.89 9.05
N SER A 5 5.41 -4.47 9.43
CA SER A 5 6.72 -3.79 9.38
C SER A 5 7.72 -4.70 8.70
N GLN A 6 8.50 -4.14 7.80
CA GLN A 6 9.59 -4.81 7.11
C GLN A 6 10.85 -3.96 7.26
N ASN A 7 11.93 -4.59 7.71
CA ASN A 7 13.24 -3.97 7.85
C ASN A 7 14.27 -4.74 7.05
N GLY A 8 15.28 -4.05 6.58
CA GLY A 8 16.37 -4.70 5.85
C GLY A 8 17.59 -3.78 5.67
N PRO A 9 18.67 -4.32 5.10
CA PRO A 9 19.87 -3.56 4.81
C PRO A 9 19.62 -2.48 3.74
N GLY A 10 20.35 -1.38 3.81
CA GLY A 10 20.18 -0.23 2.91
C GLY A 10 20.36 -0.56 1.42
N SER A 11 21.22 -1.52 1.08
CA SER A 11 21.42 -2.01 -0.29
C SER A 11 20.26 -2.83 -0.84
N GLY A 12 19.31 -3.27 0.01
CA GLY A 12 18.21 -4.14 -0.37
C GLY A 12 18.61 -5.61 -0.50
N ALA A 13 17.72 -6.51 -0.08
CA ALA A 13 17.98 -7.96 -0.06
C ALA A 13 18.22 -8.53 -1.48
N GLU A 14 17.49 -8.04 -2.47
CA GLU A 14 17.62 -8.49 -3.87
C GLU A 14 19.03 -8.22 -4.44
N ASN A 15 19.56 -7.02 -4.23
CA ASN A 15 20.91 -6.68 -4.68
C ASN A 15 21.99 -7.51 -3.97
N ILE A 16 21.81 -7.75 -2.68
CA ILE A 16 22.74 -8.59 -1.91
C ILE A 16 22.70 -10.02 -2.45
N TYR A 17 21.51 -10.58 -2.63
CA TYR A 17 21.35 -11.92 -3.18
C TYR A 17 21.95 -12.05 -4.59
N LYS A 18 21.68 -11.09 -5.46
CA LYS A 18 22.27 -11.05 -6.81
C LYS A 18 23.81 -11.10 -6.75
N ASN A 19 24.41 -10.28 -5.91
CA ASN A 19 25.84 -10.29 -5.74
C ASN A 19 26.36 -11.61 -5.17
N LEU A 20 25.69 -12.19 -4.19
CA LEU A 20 26.07 -13.49 -3.60
C LEU A 20 26.11 -14.62 -4.62
N VAL A 21 25.16 -14.66 -5.57
CA VAL A 21 25.12 -15.75 -6.57
C VAL A 21 25.99 -15.50 -7.79
N THR A 22 26.40 -14.25 -8.05
CA THR A 22 27.24 -13.90 -9.20
C THR A 22 28.73 -13.83 -8.87
N LEU A 23 29.05 -13.70 -7.59
CA LEU A 23 30.44 -13.61 -7.15
C LEU A 23 31.05 -15.00 -6.94
N PRO A 24 32.27 -15.25 -7.41
CA PRO A 24 33.00 -16.46 -7.09
C PRO A 24 33.25 -16.59 -5.59
N GLN A 25 33.09 -17.80 -5.05
CA GLN A 25 33.33 -18.06 -3.63
C GLN A 25 34.78 -17.77 -3.23
N GLY A 26 34.95 -17.14 -2.06
CA GLY A 26 36.27 -16.89 -1.46
C GLY A 26 37.07 -15.72 -2.03
N ILE A 27 36.47 -14.93 -2.95
CA ILE A 27 37.20 -13.79 -3.54
C ILE A 27 37.43 -12.66 -2.55
N PHE A 28 36.50 -12.47 -1.59
CA PHE A 28 36.62 -11.39 -0.63
C PHE A 28 36.72 -11.92 0.80
N PRO A 29 37.85 -11.72 1.50
CA PRO A 29 37.85 -11.68 2.96
C PRO A 29 36.92 -10.53 3.41
N GLU A 30 36.35 -10.65 4.59
CA GLU A 30 35.41 -9.63 5.11
C GLU A 30 36.05 -8.25 5.14
N TRP A 31 37.28 -8.20 5.57
CA TRP A 31 38.15 -7.01 5.63
C TRP A 31 39.61 -7.39 5.67
N TYR A 32 40.49 -6.44 5.39
CA TYR A 32 41.91 -6.58 5.67
C TYR A 32 42.16 -6.28 7.13
N ASN A 33 42.79 -7.22 7.81
CA ASN A 33 43.38 -6.95 9.12
C ASN A 33 44.57 -6.02 8.94
N ASP A 34 44.81 -5.24 9.93
CA ASP A 34 45.72 -4.13 10.04
C ASP A 34 47.20 -4.49 10.16
N GLN A 35 47.55 -5.74 10.22
CA GLN A 35 48.96 -6.13 10.46
C GLN A 35 49.84 -5.87 9.23
N GLY A 36 50.43 -4.68 9.21
CA GLY A 36 51.44 -4.32 8.23
C GLY A 36 50.96 -3.69 6.92
N TYR A 37 49.66 -3.37 6.82
CA TYR A 37 49.15 -2.63 5.65
C TYR A 37 49.31 -1.12 5.84
N THR A 38 49.67 -0.44 4.75
CA THR A 38 49.62 1.03 4.66
C THR A 38 48.63 1.45 3.57
N ASP A 39 48.11 2.67 3.68
CA ASP A 39 47.36 3.27 2.61
C ASP A 39 48.32 3.74 1.46
N GLN A 40 47.70 4.21 0.38
CA GLN A 40 48.43 4.74 -0.77
C GLN A 40 49.26 5.98 -0.48
N TYR A 41 49.12 6.58 0.69
CA TYR A 41 49.87 7.75 1.17
C TYR A 41 50.95 7.39 2.21
N GLY A 42 51.07 6.10 2.54
CA GLY A 42 52.03 5.57 3.49
C GLY A 42 51.60 5.61 4.97
N ASN A 43 50.31 5.92 5.25
CA ASN A 43 49.80 5.87 6.62
C ASN A 43 49.48 4.42 7.00
N VAL A 44 49.84 4.04 8.22
CA VAL A 44 49.50 2.71 8.77
C VAL A 44 47.99 2.59 8.95
N ILE A 45 47.43 1.50 8.43
CA ILE A 45 46.01 1.18 8.59
C ILE A 45 45.83 0.48 9.95
N ASN A 46 45.05 1.08 10.83
CA ASN A 46 44.77 0.54 12.15
C ASN A 46 43.68 -0.57 12.12
N ALA A 47 43.84 -1.54 13.04
CA ALA A 47 42.92 -2.68 13.22
C ALA A 47 41.47 -2.26 13.39
N GLU A 48 41.25 -1.25 14.16
CA GLU A 48 39.91 -0.77 14.53
C GLU A 48 39.13 -0.19 13.34
N ASP A 49 39.85 0.26 12.29
CA ASP A 49 39.23 0.89 11.11
C ASP A 49 38.80 -0.09 10.03
N GLY A 50 39.17 -1.36 10.13
CA GLY A 50 38.82 -2.48 9.22
C GLY A 50 38.52 -2.07 7.79
N LYS A 51 39.39 -2.36 6.82
CA LYS A 51 39.15 -1.94 5.41
C LYS A 51 38.39 -2.99 4.65
N ILE A 52 37.26 -2.59 4.08
CA ILE A 52 36.39 -3.48 3.33
C ILE A 52 37.01 -3.78 1.98
N VAL A 53 37.05 -5.07 1.64
CA VAL A 53 37.70 -5.55 0.42
C VAL A 53 36.78 -5.52 -0.75
N ALA A 54 37.23 -4.97 -1.88
CA ALA A 54 36.62 -5.15 -3.20
C ALA A 54 37.70 -5.02 -4.26
N GLY A 55 37.58 -5.78 -5.35
CA GLY A 55 38.52 -5.70 -6.47
C GLY A 55 37.93 -4.93 -7.66
N ASN A 56 38.79 -4.62 -8.64
CA ASN A 56 38.41 -3.93 -9.87
C ASN A 56 37.35 -4.68 -10.68
N ALA A 57 37.40 -6.01 -10.65
CA ALA A 57 36.45 -6.87 -11.37
C ALA A 57 35.11 -7.01 -10.63
N PHE A 58 35.13 -6.96 -9.29
CA PHE A 58 33.96 -7.13 -8.41
C PHE A 58 33.95 -5.98 -7.41
N ARG A 59 33.12 -4.96 -7.70
CA ARG A 59 33.09 -3.71 -6.96
C ARG A 59 32.24 -3.73 -5.71
N GLU A 60 31.46 -4.80 -5.50
CA GLU A 60 30.48 -4.90 -4.42
C GLU A 60 30.85 -6.07 -3.49
N ASN A 61 30.95 -5.80 -2.20
CA ASN A 61 31.19 -6.82 -1.19
C ASN A 61 29.86 -7.15 -0.47
N PRO A 62 29.30 -8.36 -0.62
CA PRO A 62 27.99 -8.72 -0.04
C PRO A 62 27.95 -8.59 1.48
N TRP A 63 29.05 -8.89 2.17
CA TRP A 63 29.11 -8.72 3.62
C TRP A 63 28.97 -7.25 4.02
N ALA A 64 29.65 -6.38 3.33
CA ALA A 64 29.57 -4.94 3.55
C ALA A 64 28.20 -4.38 3.16
N MET A 65 27.62 -4.87 2.07
CA MET A 65 26.25 -4.51 1.69
C MET A 65 25.22 -4.89 2.77
N LEU A 66 25.43 -6.03 3.43
CA LEU A 66 24.56 -6.48 4.52
C LEU A 66 24.75 -5.64 5.79
N ASN A 67 26.01 -5.38 6.18
CA ASN A 67 26.33 -4.88 7.51
C ASN A 67 26.64 -3.37 7.56
N ARG A 68 27.00 -2.76 6.42
CA ARG A 68 27.51 -1.36 6.36
C ARG A 68 26.70 -0.44 5.47
N SER A 69 25.75 -0.94 4.68
CA SER A 69 24.99 -0.13 3.72
C SER A 69 23.86 0.70 4.34
N GLY A 70 23.72 0.70 5.66
CA GLY A 70 22.63 1.34 6.35
C GLY A 70 21.40 0.45 6.44
N TYR A 71 20.19 1.03 6.45
CA TYR A 71 18.96 0.27 6.60
C TYR A 71 17.79 0.89 5.87
N PHE A 72 16.76 0.07 5.62
CA PHE A 72 15.42 0.54 5.29
C PHE A 72 14.40 0.00 6.29
N GLN A 73 13.33 0.74 6.47
CA GLN A 73 12.20 0.35 7.29
C GLN A 73 10.91 0.79 6.59
N ASP A 74 10.08 -0.17 6.22
CA ASP A 74 8.74 0.06 5.69
C ASP A 74 7.70 -0.35 6.73
N LYS A 75 6.79 0.54 7.04
CA LYS A 75 5.68 0.32 7.97
C LYS A 75 4.37 0.55 7.24
N GLN A 76 3.44 -0.37 7.38
CA GLN A 76 2.08 -0.22 6.88
C GLN A 76 1.10 -0.40 8.03
N LEU A 77 0.22 0.56 8.17
CA LEU A 77 -0.89 0.52 9.12
C LEU A 77 -2.18 0.57 8.32
N TYR A 78 -3.05 -0.40 8.54
CA TYR A 78 -4.38 -0.44 7.98
C TYR A 78 -5.42 -0.48 9.09
N GLY A 79 -6.37 0.45 9.03
CA GLY A 79 -7.53 0.51 9.90
C GLY A 79 -8.81 0.48 9.09
N SER A 80 -9.78 -0.34 9.50
CA SER A 80 -11.13 -0.37 8.94
C SER A 80 -12.14 -0.34 10.08
N PHE A 81 -13.10 0.55 9.95
CA PHE A 81 -14.24 0.68 10.88
C PHE A 81 -15.52 0.66 10.07
N ARG A 82 -16.48 -0.15 10.52
CA ARG A 82 -17.82 -0.20 9.95
C ARG A 82 -18.84 -0.34 11.07
N THR A 83 -19.88 0.45 11.01
CA THR A 83 -21.03 0.34 11.91
C THR A 83 -22.32 0.44 11.11
N LYS A 84 -23.32 -0.31 11.53
CA LYS A 84 -24.67 -0.27 10.95
C LYS A 84 -25.68 -0.20 12.09
N LEU A 85 -26.54 0.80 12.03
CA LEU A 85 -27.73 0.91 12.85
C LEU A 85 -28.92 0.53 12.01
N SER A 86 -29.80 -0.31 12.53
CA SER A 86 -31.02 -0.74 11.85
C SER A 86 -32.18 -0.63 12.79
N GLN A 87 -33.29 -0.10 12.29
CA GLN A 87 -34.55 0.07 13.03
C GLN A 87 -35.69 -0.59 12.26
N ASP A 88 -36.43 -1.44 12.94
CA ASP A 88 -37.70 -1.92 12.46
C ASP A 88 -38.75 -0.80 12.61
N LEU A 89 -39.44 -0.50 11.52
CA LEU A 89 -40.45 0.55 11.44
C LEU A 89 -41.85 -0.05 11.25
N SER A 90 -42.09 -1.29 11.70
CA SER A 90 -43.38 -1.97 11.62
C SER A 90 -44.52 -1.23 12.34
N PHE A 91 -44.15 -0.30 13.27
CA PHE A 91 -45.12 0.61 13.88
C PHE A 91 -45.71 1.64 12.90
N ILE A 92 -45.00 1.94 11.79
CA ILE A 92 -45.54 2.78 10.69
C ILE A 92 -46.24 1.93 9.68
N THR A 93 -45.60 0.88 9.18
CA THR A 93 -46.17 -0.12 8.27
C THR A 93 -45.40 -1.43 8.39
N GLU A 94 -46.16 -2.54 8.41
CA GLU A 94 -45.59 -3.88 8.51
C GLU A 94 -44.66 -4.17 7.34
N GLY A 95 -43.44 -4.68 7.62
CA GLY A 95 -42.45 -5.02 6.64
C GLY A 95 -41.48 -3.88 6.26
N LEU A 96 -41.61 -2.71 6.90
CA LEU A 96 -40.68 -1.58 6.69
C LEU A 96 -39.50 -1.63 7.68
N LYS A 97 -38.29 -1.43 7.15
CA LYS A 97 -37.06 -1.30 7.93
C LYS A 97 -36.23 -0.16 7.41
N ALA A 98 -35.56 0.56 8.32
CA ALA A 98 -34.57 1.56 7.96
C ALA A 98 -33.20 1.16 8.50
N SER A 99 -32.14 1.50 7.78
CA SER A 99 -30.79 1.33 8.29
C SER A 99 -29.85 2.43 7.79
N VAL A 100 -28.86 2.74 8.61
CA VAL A 100 -27.75 3.65 8.28
C VAL A 100 -26.44 2.94 8.59
N ALA A 101 -25.55 2.90 7.63
CA ALA A 101 -24.22 2.34 7.78
C ALA A 101 -23.17 3.42 7.54
N LEU A 102 -22.17 3.44 8.42
CA LEU A 102 -20.98 4.28 8.29
C LEU A 102 -19.77 3.38 8.08
N SER A 103 -18.87 3.78 7.20
CA SER A 103 -17.62 3.07 6.94
C SER A 103 -16.46 4.05 6.89
N MET A 104 -15.32 3.61 7.41
CA MET A 104 -14.05 4.32 7.30
C MET A 104 -12.93 3.31 7.12
N ASP A 105 -12.20 3.44 6.02
CA ASP A 105 -10.98 2.69 5.75
C ASP A 105 -9.81 3.66 5.72
N SER A 106 -8.72 3.31 6.38
CA SER A 106 -7.50 4.12 6.41
C SER A 106 -6.29 3.22 6.21
N ARG A 107 -5.35 3.67 5.39
CA ARG A 107 -4.06 3.02 5.16
C ARG A 107 -2.97 4.07 5.20
N THR A 108 -1.96 3.83 6.02
CA THR A 108 -0.76 4.66 6.07
C THR A 108 0.45 3.78 5.77
N ILE A 109 1.27 4.23 4.84
CA ILE A 109 2.56 3.62 4.51
C ILE A 109 3.62 4.64 4.87
N SER A 110 4.58 4.24 5.68
CA SER A 110 5.74 5.06 6.04
C SER A 110 7.01 4.29 5.69
N SER A 111 7.82 4.85 4.81
CA SER A 111 9.08 4.29 4.35
C SER A 111 10.23 5.18 4.82
N ILE A 112 11.14 4.60 5.57
CA ILE A 112 12.36 5.25 6.02
C ILE A 112 13.53 4.52 5.38
N ARG A 113 14.38 5.22 4.67
CA ARG A 113 15.59 4.67 4.09
C ARG A 113 16.80 5.50 4.51
N ARG A 114 17.82 4.82 4.96
CA ARG A 114 19.12 5.40 5.32
C ARG A 114 20.20 4.57 4.64
N THR A 115 20.79 5.10 3.59
CA THR A 115 21.83 4.42 2.84
C THR A 115 23.16 5.10 3.05
N ILE A 116 24.19 4.29 3.24
CA ILE A 116 25.58 4.72 3.46
C ILE A 116 26.41 4.15 2.32
N THR A 117 27.22 4.98 1.70
CA THR A 117 28.29 4.56 0.79
C THR A 117 29.57 4.44 1.60
N PHE A 118 30.24 3.33 1.49
CA PHE A 118 31.49 3.07 2.23
C PHE A 118 32.64 2.82 1.27
N ALA A 119 33.88 3.11 1.71
CA ALA A 119 35.08 2.90 0.92
C ALA A 119 35.36 1.42 0.72
N TYR A 120 35.88 1.08 -0.45
CA TYR A 120 36.47 -0.22 -0.76
C TYR A 120 37.95 -0.09 -0.96
N TYR A 121 38.66 -1.16 -0.63
CA TYR A 121 40.10 -1.25 -0.72
C TYR A 121 40.55 -2.49 -1.47
N GLU A 122 41.59 -2.39 -2.26
CA GLU A 122 42.28 -3.50 -2.92
C GLU A 122 43.76 -3.43 -2.66
N LYS A 123 44.43 -4.57 -2.77
CA LYS A 123 45.92 -4.59 -2.68
C LYS A 123 46.50 -3.93 -3.91
N ASP A 124 47.56 -3.15 -3.71
CA ASP A 124 48.33 -2.59 -4.80
C ASP A 124 49.04 -3.71 -5.58
N ALA A 125 49.02 -3.61 -6.91
CA ALA A 125 49.61 -4.64 -7.79
C ALA A 125 51.14 -4.79 -7.65
N THR A 126 51.78 -3.76 -7.18
CA THR A 126 53.25 -3.73 -7.06
C THR A 126 53.75 -3.94 -5.62
N ASN A 127 52.90 -3.67 -4.62
CA ASN A 127 53.25 -3.83 -3.21
C ASN A 127 52.05 -4.37 -2.42
N GLU A 128 52.05 -5.66 -2.11
CA GLU A 128 50.98 -6.33 -1.37
C GLU A 128 50.69 -5.76 0.01
N ASN A 129 51.60 -4.99 0.60
CA ASN A 129 51.39 -4.33 1.89
C ASN A 129 50.71 -2.97 1.78
N VAL A 130 50.44 -2.50 0.57
CA VAL A 130 49.74 -1.25 0.33
C VAL A 130 48.31 -1.52 -0.10
N LEU A 131 47.36 -0.88 0.57
CA LEU A 131 45.96 -0.90 0.19
C LEU A 131 45.58 0.38 -0.56
N ARG A 132 45.11 0.23 -1.76
CA ARG A 132 44.60 1.33 -2.57
C ARG A 132 43.11 1.47 -2.37
N ARG A 133 42.62 2.66 -2.08
CA ARG A 133 41.21 2.96 -2.01
C ARG A 133 40.62 3.07 -3.40
N THR A 134 39.67 2.19 -3.72
CA THR A 134 38.99 2.11 -5.04
C THR A 134 37.70 2.93 -5.10
N ARG A 135 37.10 3.25 -3.96
CA ARG A 135 35.92 4.11 -3.85
C ARG A 135 36.04 4.97 -2.59
N GLU A 136 35.67 6.23 -2.69
CA GLU A 136 35.66 7.13 -1.53
C GLU A 136 34.50 6.82 -0.58
N ASP A 137 34.72 7.08 0.70
CA ASP A 137 33.66 7.12 1.69
C ASP A 137 32.76 8.32 1.40
N ASP A 138 31.47 8.03 1.33
CA ASP A 138 30.47 9.07 1.49
C ASP A 138 30.02 9.03 2.95
N SER A 139 30.54 9.95 3.75
CA SER A 139 30.13 10.11 5.14
C SER A 139 28.70 10.61 5.30
N MET A 140 28.07 11.01 4.19
CA MET A 140 26.68 11.47 4.16
C MET A 140 25.74 10.31 4.02
N ILE A 141 24.90 10.13 5.04
CA ILE A 141 23.75 9.20 4.97
C ILE A 141 22.71 9.80 4.04
N ASN A 142 22.44 9.14 2.92
CA ASN A 142 21.30 9.47 2.10
C ASN A 142 20.01 9.15 2.87
N LYS A 143 19.23 10.17 3.14
CA LYS A 143 17.96 10.06 3.88
C LYS A 143 16.79 10.18 2.92
N VAL A 144 15.96 9.16 2.88
CA VAL A 144 14.67 9.23 2.20
C VAL A 144 13.59 8.87 3.23
N ASP A 145 12.71 9.80 3.47
CA ASP A 145 11.52 9.61 4.29
C ASP A 145 10.31 9.86 3.41
N ASN A 146 9.47 8.87 3.26
CA ASN A 146 8.24 8.96 2.48
C ASN A 146 7.09 8.42 3.31
N THR A 147 6.03 9.21 3.41
CA THR A 147 4.79 8.79 4.05
C THR A 147 3.67 9.03 3.06
N SER A 148 2.84 8.04 2.86
CA SER A 148 1.64 8.12 2.04
C SER A 148 0.45 7.66 2.87
N SER A 149 -0.63 8.41 2.85
CA SER A 149 -1.87 8.05 3.51
C SER A 149 -3.03 8.04 2.54
N PHE A 150 -3.90 7.07 2.72
CA PHE A 150 -5.15 6.91 2.01
C PHE A 150 -6.27 6.77 3.04
N ARG A 151 -7.36 7.49 2.83
CA ARG A 151 -8.56 7.39 3.64
C ARG A 151 -9.80 7.36 2.76
N ARG A 152 -10.69 6.42 3.04
CA ARG A 152 -12.03 6.37 2.45
C ARG A 152 -13.06 6.42 3.56
N THR A 153 -14.04 7.29 3.41
CA THR A 153 -15.21 7.37 4.30
C THR A 153 -16.46 7.21 3.47
N GLY A 154 -17.45 6.54 4.02
CA GLY A 154 -18.72 6.30 3.33
C GLY A 154 -19.90 6.27 4.30
N ILE A 155 -21.04 6.68 3.77
CA ILE A 155 -22.35 6.56 4.41
C ILE A 155 -23.31 5.89 3.44
N VAL A 156 -24.12 4.97 3.96
CA VAL A 156 -25.24 4.34 3.25
C VAL A 156 -26.46 4.48 4.14
N ALA A 157 -27.51 5.10 3.61
CA ALA A 157 -28.84 5.13 4.25
C ALA A 157 -29.79 4.30 3.39
N GLN A 158 -30.57 3.40 3.99
CA GLN A 158 -31.37 2.42 3.29
C GLN A 158 -32.74 2.25 3.93
N LEU A 159 -33.76 2.13 3.08
CA LEU A 159 -35.12 1.74 3.44
C LEU A 159 -35.46 0.47 2.70
N ASP A 160 -35.87 -0.54 3.43
CA ASP A 160 -36.35 -1.83 2.93
C ASP A 160 -37.83 -2.00 3.24
N TYR A 161 -38.60 -2.41 2.27
CA TYR A 161 -39.98 -2.77 2.45
C TYR A 161 -40.28 -4.14 1.81
N ASN A 162 -40.92 -5.03 2.56
CA ASN A 162 -41.30 -6.33 2.07
C ASN A 162 -42.59 -6.76 2.75
N ARG A 163 -43.66 -6.94 1.94
CA ARG A 163 -44.96 -7.36 2.46
C ARG A 163 -45.74 -8.17 1.42
N THR A 164 -46.47 -9.16 1.91
CA THR A 164 -47.38 -9.97 1.08
C THR A 164 -48.83 -9.73 1.47
N PHE A 165 -49.66 -9.43 0.50
CA PHE A 165 -51.08 -9.20 0.64
C PHE A 165 -51.85 -10.28 -0.13
N GLY A 166 -52.18 -11.38 0.52
CA GLY A 166 -52.77 -12.54 -0.15
C GLY A 166 -51.83 -13.11 -1.24
N LYS A 167 -52.23 -12.96 -2.52
CA LYS A 167 -51.42 -13.39 -3.68
C LYS A 167 -50.43 -12.34 -4.20
N HIS A 168 -50.47 -11.15 -3.64
CA HIS A 168 -49.65 -10.01 -4.07
C HIS A 168 -48.43 -9.84 -3.18
N GLY A 169 -47.27 -10.05 -3.71
CA GLY A 169 -46.00 -9.76 -3.03
C GLY A 169 -45.42 -8.41 -3.51
N VAL A 170 -45.11 -7.55 -2.59
CA VAL A 170 -44.51 -6.23 -2.85
C VAL A 170 -43.21 -6.14 -2.10
N SER A 171 -42.13 -5.80 -2.81
CA SER A 171 -40.82 -5.54 -2.25
C SER A 171 -40.29 -4.22 -2.79
N ALA A 172 -39.67 -3.42 -1.95
CA ALA A 172 -39.06 -2.18 -2.39
C ALA A 172 -37.79 -1.94 -1.58
N LEU A 173 -36.78 -1.36 -2.23
CA LEU A 173 -35.54 -0.94 -1.65
C LEU A 173 -35.24 0.47 -2.16
N ALA A 174 -34.99 1.40 -1.25
CA ALA A 174 -34.43 2.70 -1.58
C ALA A 174 -33.18 2.91 -0.76
N PHE A 175 -32.08 3.29 -1.42
CA PHE A 175 -30.88 3.61 -0.69
C PHE A 175 -30.13 4.80 -1.30
N TYR A 176 -29.52 5.55 -0.43
CA TYR A 176 -28.59 6.60 -0.75
C TYR A 176 -27.20 6.21 -0.27
N GLU A 177 -26.22 6.36 -1.12
CA GLU A 177 -24.83 6.17 -0.75
C GLU A 177 -23.98 7.36 -1.15
N GLN A 178 -23.03 7.68 -0.30
CA GLN A 178 -21.98 8.65 -0.57
C GLN A 178 -20.66 8.12 -0.04
N TYR A 179 -19.62 8.25 -0.83
CA TYR A 179 -18.27 8.03 -0.34
C TYR A 179 -17.30 9.10 -0.82
N GLU A 180 -16.30 9.34 0.00
CA GLU A 180 -15.15 10.17 -0.32
C GLU A 180 -13.88 9.34 -0.10
N SER A 181 -13.01 9.36 -1.11
CA SER A 181 -11.69 8.74 -1.06
C SER A 181 -10.66 9.82 -1.22
N ASN A 182 -9.79 9.95 -0.24
CA ASN A 182 -8.70 10.92 -0.21
C ASN A 182 -7.36 10.17 -0.23
N ASP A 183 -6.54 10.47 -1.24
CA ASP A 183 -5.16 10.05 -1.37
C ASP A 183 -4.33 11.34 -1.38
N GLU A 184 -3.31 11.44 -0.54
CA GLU A 184 -2.50 12.66 -0.40
C GLU A 184 -1.89 13.15 -1.73
N MET A 185 -1.76 12.28 -2.70
CA MET A 185 -1.16 12.61 -4.01
C MET A 185 -2.17 13.03 -5.08
N VAL A 186 -3.48 12.91 -4.81
CA VAL A 186 -4.53 13.14 -5.82
C VAL A 186 -5.70 13.89 -5.21
N LEU A 187 -6.42 14.65 -6.03
CA LEU A 187 -7.66 15.30 -5.60
C LEU A 187 -8.67 14.27 -5.07
N PRO A 188 -9.38 14.57 -3.98
CA PRO A 188 -10.35 13.66 -3.40
C PRO A 188 -11.41 13.20 -4.41
N THR A 189 -11.62 11.89 -4.48
CA THR A 189 -12.68 11.30 -5.29
C THR A 189 -13.96 11.27 -4.49
N ARG A 190 -15.03 11.86 -5.02
CA ARG A 190 -16.37 11.87 -4.43
C ARG A 190 -17.37 11.21 -5.35
N PHE A 191 -18.18 10.36 -4.77
CA PHE A 191 -19.27 9.67 -5.44
C PHE A 191 -20.53 9.76 -4.60
N GLN A 192 -21.68 9.93 -5.27
CA GLN A 192 -23.00 9.92 -4.67
C GLN A 192 -23.96 9.13 -5.55
N SER A 193 -24.83 8.37 -4.93
CA SER A 193 -25.91 7.74 -5.66
C SER A 193 -27.17 7.62 -4.82
N ALA A 194 -28.31 7.80 -5.47
CA ALA A 194 -29.64 7.50 -4.96
C ALA A 194 -30.25 6.42 -5.85
N ASN A 195 -30.59 5.29 -5.25
CA ASN A 195 -31.04 4.11 -5.97
C ASN A 195 -32.39 3.64 -5.42
N GLY A 196 -33.25 3.20 -6.31
CA GLY A 196 -34.53 2.60 -5.97
C GLY A 196 -34.72 1.30 -6.72
N TRP A 197 -35.22 0.28 -6.05
CA TRP A 197 -35.72 -0.95 -6.64
C TRP A 197 -37.13 -1.22 -6.14
N PHE A 198 -38.00 -1.61 -7.03
CA PHE A 198 -39.38 -2.02 -6.75
C PHE A 198 -39.63 -3.33 -7.43
N GLY A 199 -40.04 -4.34 -6.67
CA GLY A 199 -40.43 -5.65 -7.13
C GLY A 199 -41.87 -5.95 -6.77
N TYR A 200 -42.62 -6.45 -7.74
CA TYR A 200 -43.97 -6.93 -7.54
C TYR A 200 -44.11 -8.33 -8.09
N ASN A 201 -44.78 -9.22 -7.35
CA ASN A 201 -45.14 -10.55 -7.82
C ASN A 201 -46.58 -10.87 -7.53
N TYR A 202 -47.20 -11.59 -8.46
CA TYR A 202 -48.55 -12.11 -8.33
C TYR A 202 -48.53 -13.64 -8.33
N ASP A 203 -49.10 -14.24 -7.27
CA ASP A 203 -49.21 -15.68 -7.05
C ASP A 203 -47.87 -16.45 -7.22
N LYS A 204 -46.74 -15.76 -7.03
CA LYS A 204 -45.40 -16.26 -7.32
C LYS A 204 -45.18 -16.74 -8.76
N ARG A 205 -46.08 -16.40 -9.68
CA ARG A 205 -46.03 -16.78 -11.09
C ARG A 205 -45.63 -15.65 -12.02
N TYR A 206 -46.05 -14.45 -11.72
CA TYR A 206 -45.77 -13.27 -12.54
C TYR A 206 -44.97 -12.29 -11.69
N GLY A 207 -43.89 -11.81 -12.24
CA GLY A 207 -43.04 -10.84 -11.56
C GLY A 207 -42.65 -9.68 -12.47
N ILE A 208 -42.56 -8.50 -11.89
CA ILE A 208 -41.98 -7.32 -12.52
C ILE A 208 -41.02 -6.63 -11.53
N ASP A 209 -39.87 -6.22 -12.02
CA ASP A 209 -38.90 -5.45 -11.27
C ASP A 209 -38.57 -4.16 -12.01
N VAL A 210 -38.50 -3.07 -11.25
CA VAL A 210 -38.12 -1.75 -11.76
C VAL A 210 -36.99 -1.23 -10.89
N ILE A 211 -35.91 -0.82 -11.54
CA ILE A 211 -34.72 -0.22 -10.86
C ILE A 211 -34.50 1.16 -11.45
N GLY A 212 -34.22 2.11 -10.58
CA GLY A 212 -33.75 3.44 -10.96
C GLY A 212 -32.50 3.80 -10.17
N ALA A 213 -31.44 4.17 -10.84
CA ALA A 213 -30.22 4.65 -10.22
C ALA A 213 -29.90 6.07 -10.70
N TYR A 214 -29.75 7.00 -9.77
CA TYR A 214 -29.29 8.36 -10.02
C TYR A 214 -27.93 8.55 -9.40
N GLN A 215 -26.90 8.57 -10.23
CA GLN A 215 -25.51 8.48 -9.78
C GLN A 215 -24.69 9.69 -10.25
N GLY A 216 -23.80 10.16 -9.38
CA GLY A 216 -22.94 11.30 -9.68
C GLY A 216 -21.49 11.09 -9.24
N SER A 217 -20.58 11.66 -10.02
CA SER A 217 -19.16 11.65 -9.74
C SER A 217 -18.55 13.03 -9.96
N HIS A 218 -17.60 13.39 -9.10
CA HIS A 218 -16.83 14.64 -9.23
C HIS A 218 -15.96 14.68 -10.50
N LYS A 219 -15.70 13.53 -11.13
CA LYS A 219 -14.88 13.43 -12.36
C LYS A 219 -15.50 14.10 -13.57
N PHE A 220 -16.81 14.35 -13.53
CA PHE A 220 -17.53 15.02 -14.63
C PHE A 220 -17.65 16.52 -14.38
N GLY A 221 -17.66 17.27 -15.46
CA GLY A 221 -17.76 18.73 -15.43
C GLY A 221 -19.05 19.25 -14.81
N PRO A 222 -19.12 20.55 -14.45
CA PRO A 222 -20.33 21.19 -13.93
C PRO A 222 -21.52 20.97 -14.88
N GLY A 223 -22.69 20.64 -14.33
CA GLY A 223 -23.91 20.38 -15.09
C GLY A 223 -24.06 18.95 -15.64
N HIS A 224 -23.00 18.15 -15.66
CA HIS A 224 -23.01 16.77 -16.20
C HIS A 224 -22.55 15.73 -15.16
N LYS A 225 -22.58 16.08 -13.87
CA LYS A 225 -22.08 15.21 -12.79
C LYS A 225 -22.96 14.02 -12.50
N PHE A 226 -24.24 14.08 -12.83
CA PHE A 226 -25.22 13.08 -12.50
C PHE A 226 -25.86 12.46 -13.76
N GLY A 227 -26.08 11.16 -13.73
CA GLY A 227 -26.80 10.40 -14.75
C GLY A 227 -27.90 9.55 -14.11
N PHE A 228 -29.01 9.33 -14.85
CA PHE A 228 -30.10 8.45 -14.46
C PHE A 228 -30.07 7.18 -15.30
N PHE A 229 -30.16 6.02 -14.62
CA PHE A 229 -30.03 4.69 -15.23
C PHE A 229 -31.23 3.82 -14.83
N PRO A 230 -32.30 3.79 -15.65
CA PRO A 230 -33.46 2.94 -15.41
C PRO A 230 -33.24 1.53 -15.94
N THR A 231 -33.82 0.54 -15.27
CA THR A 231 -33.88 -0.85 -15.71
C THR A 231 -35.26 -1.43 -15.38
N VAL A 232 -35.83 -2.20 -16.27
CA VAL A 232 -37.09 -2.90 -16.05
C VAL A 232 -36.94 -4.34 -16.50
N SER A 233 -37.44 -5.28 -15.68
CA SER A 233 -37.51 -6.70 -16.01
C SER A 233 -38.86 -7.28 -15.67
N ALA A 234 -39.29 -8.30 -16.41
CA ALA A 234 -40.51 -9.05 -16.16
C ALA A 234 -40.29 -10.55 -16.41
N GLY A 235 -40.95 -11.39 -15.63
CA GLY A 235 -40.83 -12.84 -15.73
C GLY A 235 -42.11 -13.55 -15.36
N TRP A 236 -42.27 -14.77 -15.86
CA TRP A 236 -43.37 -15.68 -15.48
C TRP A 236 -42.88 -17.12 -15.39
N THR A 237 -43.51 -17.93 -14.53
CA THR A 237 -43.27 -19.38 -14.35
C THR A 237 -44.54 -20.18 -14.44
#